data_b64c5d930012f7f8701133027faed60b
#
_entry.id   b64c5d930012f7f8701133027faed60b
#
_cell.length_a   1.000
_cell.length_b   1.000
_cell.length_c   1.000
_cell.angle_alpha   90.00
_cell.angle_beta   90.00
_cell.angle_gamma   90.00
#
_symmetry.space_group_name_H-M   'P 1'
#
loop_
_entity.id
_entity.type
_entity.pdbx_description
1 polymer ?
#
loop_
_entity_poly.entity_id
_entity_poly.type
_entity_poly.pdbx_seq_one_letter_code
_entity_poly.pdbx_strand_id
1 'polypeptide(L)'
;MKLPFQIDLTGKVVVVTGAGGVICSVLAEAMAMTGAKVALLDLNEDAAKKHADDITAKGYIAKGYKCNVLEKASVQAARDQIAADFGTCDILINGAGGNNPKATTDDEYFVPEDLGQMKTFFDLDADGVSFVFSLNFMGTLIPTQVFALDMVNKKGASIINISSMNAY
;
A
#
# COMPACT_ATOMS: atom_id res chain seq x y z
N MET A 1 11.40 8.89 -14.84
CA MET A 1 12.07 7.59 -14.55
C MET A 1 12.32 6.84 -15.86
N LYS A 2 13.36 5.99 -15.94
CA LYS A 2 13.57 5.08 -17.06
C LYS A 2 13.58 3.66 -16.53
N LEU A 3 12.74 2.79 -17.06
CA LEU A 3 12.70 1.38 -16.64
C LEU A 3 13.88 0.63 -17.24
N PRO A 4 14.53 -0.28 -16.49
CA PRO A 4 15.71 -1.03 -16.95
C PRO A 4 15.36 -2.15 -17.93
N PHE A 5 14.07 -2.48 -18.06
CA PHE A 5 13.55 -3.52 -18.93
C PHE A 5 12.19 -3.06 -19.50
N GLN A 6 11.78 -3.68 -20.59
CA GLN A 6 10.46 -3.44 -21.19
C GLN A 6 9.49 -4.53 -20.74
N ILE A 7 8.46 -4.11 -20.00
CA ILE A 7 7.28 -4.94 -19.68
C ILE A 7 6.08 -4.20 -20.27
N ASP A 8 5.21 -4.93 -20.93
CA ASP A 8 3.95 -4.41 -21.46
C ASP A 8 2.80 -4.93 -20.58
N LEU A 9 2.16 -4.02 -19.85
CA LEU A 9 0.96 -4.27 -19.08
C LEU A 9 -0.25 -3.49 -19.64
N THR A 10 -0.23 -3.18 -20.92
CA THR A 10 -1.33 -2.49 -21.60
C THR A 10 -2.65 -3.21 -21.35
N GLY A 11 -3.65 -2.47 -20.90
CA GLY A 11 -4.98 -2.99 -20.57
C GLY A 11 -5.12 -3.65 -19.20
N LYS A 12 -4.03 -3.86 -18.46
CA LYS A 12 -4.05 -4.38 -17.09
C LYS A 12 -4.44 -3.31 -16.09
N VAL A 13 -5.15 -3.71 -15.05
CA VAL A 13 -5.53 -2.86 -13.91
C VAL A 13 -4.65 -3.20 -12.72
N VAL A 14 -3.88 -2.23 -12.28
CA VAL A 14 -3.00 -2.33 -11.11
C VAL A 14 -3.59 -1.51 -9.97
N VAL A 15 -3.72 -2.12 -8.81
CA VAL A 15 -4.18 -1.47 -7.58
C VAL A 15 -3.02 -1.39 -6.60
N VAL A 16 -2.74 -0.20 -6.07
CA VAL A 16 -1.66 0.06 -5.12
C VAL A 16 -2.24 0.67 -3.85
N THR A 17 -2.11 -0.02 -2.71
CA THR A 17 -2.51 0.53 -1.41
C THR A 17 -1.36 1.29 -0.76
N GLY A 18 -1.68 2.31 0.05
CA GLY A 18 -0.68 3.21 0.64
C GLY A 18 -0.01 4.12 -0.39
N ALA A 19 -0.68 4.36 -1.51
CA ALA A 19 -0.11 5.05 -2.67
C ALA A 19 0.00 6.57 -2.50
N GLY A 20 -0.48 7.13 -1.41
CA GLY A 20 -0.17 8.49 -0.97
C GLY A 20 1.24 8.63 -0.39
N GLY A 21 1.91 7.51 -0.04
CA GLY A 21 3.27 7.47 0.47
C GLY A 21 4.34 7.48 -0.63
N VAL A 22 5.58 7.77 -0.24
CA VAL A 22 6.71 7.97 -1.17
C VAL A 22 7.03 6.70 -1.98
N ILE A 23 7.15 5.54 -1.34
CA ILE A 23 7.54 4.30 -2.02
C ILE A 23 6.44 3.85 -2.99
N CYS A 24 5.19 3.81 -2.51
CA CYS A 24 4.08 3.30 -3.29
C CYS A 24 3.67 4.23 -4.43
N SER A 25 3.86 5.54 -4.31
CA SER A 25 3.66 6.48 -5.44
C SER A 25 4.67 6.24 -6.56
N VAL A 26 5.94 5.94 -6.24
CA VAL A 26 6.97 5.60 -7.22
C VAL A 26 6.66 4.25 -7.90
N LEU A 27 6.20 3.25 -7.12
CA LEU A 27 5.76 1.98 -7.69
C LEU A 27 4.56 2.16 -8.62
N ALA A 28 3.58 2.97 -8.22
CA ALA A 28 2.41 3.30 -9.04
C ALA A 28 2.83 3.97 -10.37
N GLU A 29 3.74 4.94 -10.33
CA GLU A 29 4.28 5.56 -11.55
C GLU A 29 5.00 4.53 -12.44
N ALA A 30 5.85 3.68 -11.87
CA ALA A 30 6.55 2.64 -12.62
C ALA A 30 5.57 1.67 -13.30
N MET A 31 4.49 1.28 -12.62
CA MET A 31 3.44 0.43 -13.21
C MET A 31 2.69 1.15 -14.33
N ALA A 32 2.38 2.43 -14.16
CA ALA A 32 1.73 3.23 -15.22
C ALA A 32 2.62 3.36 -16.48
N MET A 33 3.94 3.48 -16.31
CA MET A 33 4.91 3.52 -17.42
C MET A 33 4.95 2.22 -18.24
N THR A 34 4.46 1.09 -17.70
CA THR A 34 4.31 -0.17 -18.45
C THR A 34 3.02 -0.24 -19.28
N GLY A 35 2.21 0.83 -19.31
CA GLY A 35 0.93 0.88 -20.02
C GLY A 35 -0.27 0.41 -19.19
N ALA A 36 -0.09 0.09 -17.91
CA ALA A 36 -1.18 -0.28 -17.02
C ALA A 36 -2.07 0.92 -16.66
N LYS A 37 -3.33 0.65 -16.33
CA LYS A 37 -4.22 1.57 -15.63
C LYS A 37 -4.00 1.41 -14.13
N VAL A 38 -3.62 2.48 -13.43
CA VAL A 38 -3.21 2.37 -12.02
C VAL A 38 -4.19 3.08 -11.10
N ALA A 39 -4.73 2.33 -10.14
CA ALA A 39 -5.55 2.84 -9.05
C ALA A 39 -4.68 3.05 -7.80
N LEU A 40 -4.59 4.29 -7.34
CA LEU A 40 -3.84 4.69 -6.15
C LEU A 40 -4.79 4.79 -4.97
N LEU A 41 -4.66 3.89 -4.00
CA LEU A 41 -5.50 3.85 -2.80
C LEU A 41 -4.74 4.36 -1.59
N ASP A 42 -5.33 5.32 -0.88
CA ASP A 42 -4.78 5.80 0.40
C ASP A 42 -5.88 6.28 1.34
N LEU A 43 -5.60 6.28 2.64
CA LEU A 43 -6.45 6.90 3.66
C LEU A 43 -6.50 8.42 3.44
N ASN A 44 -5.36 9.01 3.03
CA ASN A 44 -5.24 10.40 2.60
C ASN A 44 -5.57 10.50 1.11
N GLU A 45 -6.84 10.79 0.82
CA GLU A 45 -7.37 10.90 -0.54
C GLU A 45 -6.64 11.95 -1.37
N ASP A 46 -6.30 13.11 -0.77
CA ASP A 46 -5.65 14.21 -1.48
C ASP A 46 -4.24 13.83 -1.92
N ALA A 47 -3.50 13.09 -1.09
CA ALA A 47 -2.20 12.57 -1.46
C ALA A 47 -2.29 11.57 -2.62
N ALA A 48 -3.25 10.64 -2.56
CA ALA A 48 -3.47 9.67 -3.65
C ALA A 48 -3.85 10.36 -4.97
N LYS A 49 -4.74 11.35 -4.91
CA LYS A 49 -5.15 12.14 -6.08
C LYS A 49 -3.98 12.92 -6.67
N LYS A 50 -3.21 13.61 -5.82
CA LYS A 50 -2.05 14.38 -6.27
C LYS A 50 -1.05 13.51 -7.04
N HIS A 51 -0.70 12.32 -6.52
CA HIS A 51 0.20 11.41 -7.22
C HIS A 51 -0.42 10.86 -8.52
N ALA A 52 -1.73 10.59 -8.55
CA ALA A 52 -2.42 10.18 -9.76
C ALA A 52 -2.41 11.29 -10.84
N ASP A 53 -2.62 12.54 -10.44
CA ASP A 53 -2.56 13.71 -11.33
C ASP A 53 -1.14 13.91 -11.88
N ASP A 54 -0.11 13.75 -11.05
CA ASP A 54 1.30 13.81 -11.47
C ASP A 54 1.63 12.73 -12.51
N ILE A 55 1.09 11.53 -12.37
CA ILE A 55 1.23 10.42 -13.32
C ILE A 55 0.47 10.71 -14.61
N THR A 56 -0.74 11.23 -14.50
CA THR A 56 -1.60 11.57 -15.66
C THR A 56 -1.03 12.71 -16.48
N ALA A 57 -0.43 13.71 -15.82
CA ALA A 57 0.27 14.81 -16.48
C ALA A 57 1.45 14.35 -17.37
N LYS A 58 2.00 13.16 -17.09
CA LYS A 58 3.05 12.50 -17.90
C LYS A 58 2.49 11.67 -19.06
N GLY A 59 1.16 11.65 -19.25
CA GLY A 59 0.48 10.94 -20.33
C GLY A 59 0.11 9.47 -20.00
N TYR A 60 0.20 9.05 -18.74
CA TYR A 60 -0.19 7.72 -18.29
C TYR A 60 -1.61 7.70 -17.72
N ILE A 61 -2.14 6.52 -17.39
CA ILE A 61 -3.49 6.34 -16.86
C ILE A 61 -3.42 6.01 -15.37
N ALA A 62 -3.87 6.95 -14.53
CA ALA A 62 -3.92 6.77 -13.09
C ALA A 62 -5.12 7.52 -12.48
N LYS A 63 -5.63 7.02 -11.34
CA LYS A 63 -6.67 7.69 -10.56
C LYS A 63 -6.49 7.39 -9.07
N GLY A 64 -6.66 8.41 -8.22
CA GLY A 64 -6.61 8.33 -6.77
C GLY A 64 -7.98 8.02 -6.17
N TYR A 65 -7.99 7.19 -5.13
CA TYR A 65 -9.21 6.80 -4.40
C TYR A 65 -8.96 6.84 -2.90
N LYS A 66 -9.95 7.28 -2.14
CA LYS A 66 -9.94 7.16 -0.69
C LYS A 66 -10.19 5.71 -0.30
N CYS A 67 -9.33 5.16 0.56
CA CYS A 67 -9.48 3.80 1.04
C CYS A 67 -8.86 3.63 2.43
N ASN A 68 -9.65 3.19 3.40
CA ASN A 68 -9.15 2.67 4.65
C ASN A 68 -8.99 1.15 4.52
N VAL A 69 -7.74 0.68 4.45
CA VAL A 69 -7.41 -0.75 4.29
C VAL A 69 -7.81 -1.62 5.48
N LEU A 70 -8.08 -1.03 6.64
CA LEU A 70 -8.56 -1.72 7.84
C LEU A 70 -10.09 -1.90 7.86
N GLU A 71 -10.80 -1.28 6.94
CA GLU A 71 -12.26 -1.35 6.84
C GLU A 71 -12.67 -2.07 5.56
N LYS A 72 -13.18 -3.29 5.69
CA LYS A 72 -13.57 -4.11 4.53
C LYS A 72 -14.58 -3.40 3.63
N ALA A 73 -15.54 -2.67 4.20
CA ALA A 73 -16.53 -1.91 3.43
C ALA A 73 -15.87 -0.78 2.60
N SER A 74 -14.85 -0.11 3.15
CA SER A 74 -14.08 0.92 2.43
C SER A 74 -13.30 0.32 1.25
N VAL A 75 -12.67 -0.84 1.46
CA VAL A 75 -11.95 -1.56 0.39
C VAL A 75 -12.90 -2.05 -0.70
N GLN A 76 -14.09 -2.57 -0.33
CA GLN A 76 -15.12 -2.98 -1.30
C GLN A 76 -15.63 -1.79 -2.12
N ALA A 77 -15.93 -0.66 -1.48
CA ALA A 77 -16.36 0.55 -2.18
C ALA A 77 -15.30 1.06 -3.17
N ALA A 78 -14.03 1.04 -2.77
CA ALA A 78 -12.92 1.40 -3.66
C ALA A 78 -12.81 0.42 -4.85
N ARG A 79 -12.92 -0.90 -4.61
CA ARG A 79 -12.94 -1.91 -5.67
C ARG A 79 -14.05 -1.67 -6.69
N ASP A 80 -15.26 -1.38 -6.23
CA ASP A 80 -16.42 -1.17 -7.11
C ASP A 80 -16.23 0.09 -7.96
N GLN A 81 -15.67 1.17 -7.40
CA GLN A 81 -15.32 2.37 -8.16
C GLN A 81 -14.23 2.09 -9.21
N ILE A 82 -13.19 1.35 -8.84
CA ILE A 82 -12.10 0.97 -9.76
C ILE A 82 -12.66 0.10 -10.89
N ALA A 83 -13.53 -0.84 -10.57
CA ALA A 83 -14.16 -1.71 -11.57
C ALA A 83 -14.98 -0.90 -12.61
N ALA A 84 -15.67 0.15 -12.17
CA ALA A 84 -16.40 1.06 -13.05
C ALA A 84 -15.48 1.94 -13.91
N ASP A 85 -14.36 2.41 -13.36
CA ASP A 85 -13.44 3.32 -14.05
C ASP A 85 -12.48 2.58 -15.00
N PHE A 86 -11.92 1.46 -14.56
CA PHE A 86 -10.77 0.78 -15.20
C PHE A 86 -11.03 -0.68 -15.58
N GLY A 87 -11.96 -1.33 -14.89
CA GLY A 87 -12.16 -2.78 -14.92
C GLY A 87 -11.67 -3.48 -13.66
N THR A 88 -11.76 -4.80 -13.64
CA THR A 88 -11.41 -5.64 -12.49
C THR A 88 -9.89 -5.76 -12.31
N CYS A 89 -9.43 -5.83 -11.06
CA CYS A 89 -8.01 -5.88 -10.70
C CYS A 89 -7.27 -7.07 -11.33
N ASP A 90 -6.11 -6.81 -11.90
CA ASP A 90 -5.16 -7.82 -12.41
C ASP A 90 -3.94 -7.96 -11.49
N ILE A 91 -3.47 -6.86 -10.92
CA ILE A 91 -2.29 -6.83 -10.07
C ILE A 91 -2.61 -6.01 -8.83
N LEU A 92 -2.41 -6.59 -7.64
CA LEU A 92 -2.54 -5.90 -6.37
C LEU A 92 -1.15 -5.70 -5.74
N ILE A 93 -0.83 -4.47 -5.36
CA ILE A 93 0.35 -4.15 -4.58
C ILE A 93 -0.10 -3.67 -3.20
N ASN A 94 0.08 -4.51 -2.18
CA ASN A 94 -0.17 -4.18 -0.80
C ASN A 94 1.03 -3.44 -0.23
N GLY A 95 0.92 -2.11 -0.13
CA GLY A 95 1.98 -1.26 0.38
C GLY A 95 1.53 -0.36 1.52
N ALA A 96 0.25 -0.41 1.90
CA ALA A 96 -0.23 0.26 3.10
C ALA A 96 0.38 -0.40 4.33
N GLY A 97 1.13 0.36 5.11
CA GLY A 97 1.83 -0.13 6.29
C GLY A 97 2.61 1.01 6.95
N GLY A 98 3.19 0.71 8.08
CA GLY A 98 4.03 1.68 8.78
C GLY A 98 4.35 1.24 10.21
N ASN A 99 5.15 2.07 10.86
CA ASN A 99 5.51 1.92 12.25
C ASN A 99 4.70 2.90 13.12
N ASN A 100 4.79 2.74 14.43
CA ASN A 100 4.20 3.65 15.40
C ASN A 100 5.27 4.06 16.43
N PRO A 101 5.46 5.37 16.68
CA PRO A 101 6.44 5.82 17.66
C PRO A 101 6.21 5.24 19.07
N LYS A 102 4.96 4.88 19.42
CA LYS A 102 4.64 4.23 20.69
C LYS A 102 5.06 2.75 20.75
N ALA A 103 5.33 2.14 19.59
CA ALA A 103 5.76 0.75 19.44
C ALA A 103 7.23 0.64 19.02
N THR A 104 8.01 1.71 19.19
CA THR A 104 9.43 1.76 18.83
C THR A 104 10.24 2.21 20.04
N THR A 105 11.34 1.52 20.33
CA THR A 105 12.33 1.90 21.35
C THR A 105 13.16 3.08 20.87
N ASP A 106 13.70 3.84 21.81
CA ASP A 106 14.56 4.99 21.49
C ASP A 106 15.96 4.54 21.06
N ASP A 107 16.42 3.38 21.56
CA ASP A 107 17.74 2.82 21.22
C ASP A 107 17.62 1.37 20.74
N GLU A 108 18.61 0.90 19.96
CA GLU A 108 18.70 -0.46 19.43
C GLU A 108 19.09 -1.47 20.51
N TYR A 109 20.01 -1.08 21.39
CA TYR A 109 20.52 -1.91 22.48
C TYR A 109 20.02 -1.41 23.81
N PHE A 110 19.62 -2.33 24.68
CA PHE A 110 19.18 -2.04 26.03
C PHE A 110 20.34 -2.23 27.03
N VAL A 111 20.50 -1.27 27.92
CA VAL A 111 21.32 -1.40 29.15
C VAL A 111 20.47 -1.01 30.38
N PRO A 112 20.75 -1.55 31.57
CA PRO A 112 19.92 -1.28 32.77
C PRO A 112 19.78 0.21 33.13
N GLU A 113 20.75 1.00 32.76
CA GLU A 113 20.79 2.46 33.01
C GLU A 113 19.76 3.23 32.18
N ASP A 114 19.22 2.62 31.10
CA ASP A 114 18.19 3.22 30.24
C ASP A 114 16.82 3.30 30.93
N LEU A 115 16.60 2.46 31.95
CA LEU A 115 15.32 2.41 32.66
C LEU A 115 14.96 3.78 33.26
N GLY A 116 13.83 4.33 32.82
CA GLY A 116 13.33 5.63 33.24
C GLY A 116 14.07 6.83 32.63
N GLN A 117 15.04 6.62 31.75
CA GLN A 117 15.78 7.69 31.05
C GLN A 117 15.32 7.81 29.58
N MET A 118 15.01 6.69 28.95
CA MET A 118 14.54 6.61 27.57
C MET A 118 13.49 5.51 27.43
N LYS A 119 12.82 5.47 26.28
CA LYS A 119 11.81 4.45 25.97
C LYS A 119 12.47 3.14 25.58
N THR A 120 12.36 2.17 26.47
CA THR A 120 12.89 0.81 26.30
C THR A 120 11.78 -0.15 25.82
N PHE A 121 12.12 -1.43 25.64
CA PHE A 121 11.14 -2.49 25.38
C PHE A 121 10.03 -2.54 26.45
N PHE A 122 10.37 -2.26 27.69
CA PHE A 122 9.43 -2.31 28.82
C PHE A 122 8.42 -1.15 28.83
N ASP A 123 8.67 -0.10 28.06
CA ASP A 123 7.85 1.11 27.96
C ASP A 123 6.98 1.13 26.71
N LEU A 124 7.04 0.07 25.87
CA LEU A 124 6.23 -0.01 24.66
C LEU A 124 4.75 -0.04 24.98
N ASP A 125 4.01 0.83 24.31
CA ASP A 125 2.57 0.97 24.47
C ASP A 125 1.83 -0.15 23.71
N ALA A 126 0.98 -0.90 24.43
CA ALA A 126 0.26 -2.04 23.86
C ALA A 126 -0.69 -1.66 22.72
N ASP A 127 -1.30 -0.46 22.78
CA ASP A 127 -2.18 0.03 21.71
C ASP A 127 -1.35 0.44 20.49
N GLY A 128 -0.16 1.01 20.71
CA GLY A 128 0.80 1.30 19.66
C GLY A 128 1.24 0.03 18.92
N VAL A 129 1.58 -1.01 19.67
CA VAL A 129 1.94 -2.34 19.12
C VAL A 129 0.75 -2.96 18.35
N SER A 130 -0.44 -2.94 18.97
CA SER A 130 -1.67 -3.45 18.33
C SER A 130 -1.98 -2.74 17.03
N PHE A 131 -1.78 -1.41 16.98
CA PHE A 131 -1.94 -0.64 15.74
C PHE A 131 -0.98 -1.08 14.65
N VAL A 132 0.31 -1.31 14.97
CA VAL A 132 1.31 -1.78 13.99
C VAL A 132 0.92 -3.13 13.43
N PHE A 133 0.53 -4.09 14.28
CA PHE A 133 0.04 -5.39 13.83
C PHE A 133 -1.22 -5.28 12.97
N SER A 134 -2.19 -4.48 13.40
CA SER A 134 -3.42 -4.26 12.64
C SER A 134 -3.11 -3.67 11.28
N LEU A 135 -2.32 -2.59 11.21
CA LEU A 135 -2.04 -1.93 9.94
C LEU A 135 -1.25 -2.84 8.98
N ASN A 136 -0.17 -3.46 9.44
CA ASN A 136 0.71 -4.21 8.55
C ASN A 136 0.16 -5.59 8.18
N PHE A 137 -0.59 -6.25 9.06
CA PHE A 137 -1.19 -7.54 8.77
C PHE A 137 -2.60 -7.42 8.17
N MET A 138 -3.54 -6.77 8.87
CA MET A 138 -4.91 -6.64 8.39
C MET A 138 -5.01 -5.72 7.17
N GLY A 139 -4.17 -4.68 7.11
CA GLY A 139 -4.06 -3.79 5.95
C GLY A 139 -3.54 -4.47 4.68
N THR A 140 -2.94 -5.66 4.80
CA THR A 140 -2.59 -6.54 3.68
C THR A 140 -3.68 -7.60 3.43
N LEU A 141 -4.19 -8.22 4.50
CA LEU A 141 -5.18 -9.30 4.40
C LEU A 141 -6.50 -8.83 3.79
N ILE A 142 -7.07 -7.72 4.29
CA ILE A 142 -8.38 -7.24 3.86
C ILE A 142 -8.40 -6.85 2.37
N PRO A 143 -7.46 -6.02 1.85
CA PRO A 143 -7.39 -5.76 0.41
C PRO A 143 -7.18 -7.03 -0.41
N THR A 144 -6.34 -7.95 0.07
CA THR A 144 -6.13 -9.24 -0.60
C THR A 144 -7.45 -10.02 -0.71
N GLN A 145 -8.22 -10.15 0.37
CA GLN A 145 -9.52 -10.84 0.35
C GLN A 145 -10.51 -10.22 -0.65
N VAL A 146 -10.49 -8.89 -0.78
CA VAL A 146 -11.45 -8.18 -1.65
C VAL A 146 -11.02 -8.24 -3.11
N PHE A 147 -9.77 -7.88 -3.42
CA PHE A 147 -9.29 -7.80 -4.80
C PHE A 147 -8.93 -9.16 -5.42
N ALA A 148 -8.53 -10.15 -4.61
CA ALA A 148 -8.25 -11.49 -5.12
C ALA A 148 -9.48 -12.16 -5.77
N LEU A 149 -10.70 -11.76 -5.40
CA LEU A 149 -11.91 -12.21 -6.07
C LEU A 149 -11.94 -11.86 -7.55
N ASP A 150 -11.35 -10.72 -7.94
CA ASP A 150 -11.22 -10.31 -9.33
C ASP A 150 -10.20 -11.14 -10.10
N MET A 151 -9.27 -11.77 -9.38
CA MET A 151 -8.12 -12.49 -9.93
C MET A 151 -8.39 -13.97 -10.12
N VAL A 152 -9.43 -14.51 -9.48
CA VAL A 152 -9.81 -15.93 -9.63
C VAL A 152 -10.02 -16.26 -11.11
N ASN A 153 -9.33 -17.27 -11.60
CA ASN A 153 -9.34 -17.69 -13.02
C ASN A 153 -8.70 -16.70 -14.02
N LYS A 154 -8.07 -15.62 -13.59
CA LYS A 154 -7.30 -14.73 -14.49
C LYS A 154 -5.86 -15.24 -14.65
N LYS A 155 -5.44 -15.50 -15.88
CA LYS A 155 -4.02 -15.79 -16.15
C LYS A 155 -3.17 -14.52 -15.98
N GLY A 156 -2.05 -14.66 -15.28
CA GLY A 156 -1.10 -13.56 -15.07
C GLY A 156 -1.53 -12.56 -14.02
N ALA A 157 -2.58 -12.85 -13.22
CA ALA A 157 -2.87 -12.09 -12.02
C ALA A 157 -1.77 -12.28 -10.98
N SER A 158 -1.44 -11.22 -10.23
CA SER A 158 -0.36 -11.22 -9.26
C SER A 158 -0.67 -10.37 -8.04
N ILE A 159 -0.21 -10.81 -6.87
CA ILE A 159 -0.27 -10.05 -5.62
C ILE A 159 1.15 -9.86 -5.13
N ILE A 160 1.52 -8.61 -4.85
CA ILE A 160 2.81 -8.22 -4.32
C ILE A 160 2.59 -7.60 -2.93
N ASN A 161 3.26 -8.14 -1.92
CA ASN A 161 3.22 -7.59 -0.57
C ASN A 161 4.57 -6.91 -0.28
N ILE A 162 4.51 -5.64 0.15
CA ILE A 162 5.70 -4.93 0.59
C ILE A 162 5.98 -5.35 2.03
N SER A 163 7.15 -5.92 2.24
CA SER A 163 7.65 -6.33 3.54
C SER A 163 8.83 -5.45 3.97
N SER A 164 9.33 -5.66 5.16
CA SER A 164 10.47 -4.93 5.71
C SER A 164 11.61 -5.88 6.03
N MET A 165 12.85 -5.37 5.93
CA MET A 165 14.03 -6.08 6.43
C MET A 165 13.92 -6.40 7.93
N ASN A 166 13.15 -5.63 8.69
CA ASN A 166 12.90 -5.87 10.12
C ASN A 166 11.89 -7.01 10.38
N ALA A 167 11.40 -7.69 9.33
CA ALA A 167 10.52 -8.84 9.46
C ALA A 167 11.29 -10.18 9.55
N TYR A 168 12.63 -10.15 9.53
CA TYR A 168 13.54 -11.31 9.56
C TYR A 168 14.41 -11.30 10.79
#